data_68e281e22abbbcc0fe197cde965a5e28
#
_entry.id   68e281e22abbbcc0fe197cde965a5e28
#
_cell.length_a   1.000
_cell.length_b   1.000
_cell.length_c   1.000
_cell.angle_alpha   90.00
_cell.angle_beta   90.00
_cell.angle_gamma   90.00
#
_symmetry.space_group_name_H-M   'P 1'
#
loop_
_entity.id
_entity.type
_entity.pdbx_description
1 polymer ?
#
loop_
_entity_poly.entity_id
_entity_poly.type
_entity_poly.pdbx_seq_one_letter_code
_entity_poly.pdbx_strand_id
1 'polypeptide(L)'
;MTVLVLASKSPARLATLRSAGIEPFVLVSDVDEDAAVVAARAQHDGPDELAAEDVALLLANAKCEAVASVLAQDEVPAETPDAFIEDGGIILGCDSVLEFDGAILGKPADTADARARWQAMRGRSG
;
A
#
# COMPACT_ATOMS: atom_id res chain seq x y z
N MET A 1 3.13 4.39 -25.34
CA MET A 1 2.10 3.94 -24.38
C MET A 1 2.66 3.97 -22.97
N THR A 2 1.99 4.61 -22.05
CA THR A 2 2.46 4.69 -20.66
C THR A 2 2.02 3.45 -19.89
N VAL A 3 2.96 2.77 -19.26
CA VAL A 3 2.68 1.62 -18.40
C VAL A 3 2.41 2.10 -16.99
N LEU A 4 1.31 1.65 -16.39
CA LEU A 4 1.04 1.83 -14.97
C LEU A 4 1.48 0.57 -14.22
N VAL A 5 2.35 0.74 -13.25
CA VAL A 5 2.77 -0.33 -12.35
C VAL A 5 2.01 -0.20 -11.03
N LEU A 6 1.27 -1.22 -10.65
CA LEU A 6 0.58 -1.26 -9.36
C LEU A 6 1.42 -2.00 -8.33
N ALA A 7 1.92 -1.27 -7.35
CA ALA A 7 2.74 -1.78 -6.24
C ALA A 7 1.86 -2.26 -5.09
N SER A 8 0.96 -3.23 -5.35
CA SER A 8 0.00 -3.71 -4.35
C SER A 8 -0.43 -5.14 -4.61
N LYS A 9 -0.64 -5.91 -3.56
CA LYS A 9 -1.24 -7.26 -3.62
C LYS A 9 -2.76 -7.23 -3.68
N SER A 10 -3.40 -6.09 -3.48
CA SER A 10 -4.85 -5.98 -3.29
C SER A 10 -5.62 -6.32 -4.55
N PRO A 11 -6.45 -7.40 -4.56
CA PRO A 11 -7.32 -7.70 -5.69
C PRO A 11 -8.36 -6.61 -5.93
N ALA A 12 -8.80 -5.94 -4.87
CA ALA A 12 -9.79 -4.86 -4.95
C ALA A 12 -9.23 -3.64 -5.70
N ARG A 13 -7.99 -3.26 -5.44
CA ARG A 13 -7.33 -2.16 -6.17
C ARG A 13 -7.13 -2.48 -7.64
N LEU A 14 -6.72 -3.71 -7.93
CA LEU A 14 -6.59 -4.19 -9.30
C LEU A 14 -7.94 -4.15 -10.03
N ALA A 15 -8.99 -4.64 -9.40
CA ALA A 15 -10.34 -4.61 -9.95
C ALA A 15 -10.83 -3.18 -10.20
N THR A 16 -10.52 -2.26 -9.30
CA THR A 16 -10.88 -0.84 -9.44
C THR A 16 -10.22 -0.23 -10.68
N LEU A 17 -8.93 -0.47 -10.90
CA LEU A 17 -8.22 0.02 -12.07
C LEU A 17 -8.77 -0.59 -13.37
N ARG A 18 -9.04 -1.88 -13.37
CA ARG A 18 -9.66 -2.57 -14.52
C ARG A 18 -11.04 -2.03 -14.84
N SER A 19 -11.83 -1.71 -13.83
CA SER A 19 -13.15 -1.09 -14.01
C SER A 19 -13.07 0.28 -14.67
N ALA A 20 -11.95 0.98 -14.50
CA ALA A 20 -11.67 2.26 -15.16
C ALA A 20 -11.06 2.10 -16.57
N GLY A 21 -10.91 0.88 -17.05
CA GLY A 21 -10.30 0.60 -18.35
C GLY A 21 -8.77 0.60 -18.33
N ILE A 22 -8.16 0.52 -17.16
CA ILE A 22 -6.71 0.49 -16.99
C ILE A 22 -6.27 -0.93 -16.67
N GLU A 23 -5.36 -1.50 -17.46
CA GLU A 23 -4.75 -2.79 -17.18
C GLU A 23 -3.32 -2.54 -16.67
N PRO A 24 -3.09 -2.58 -15.35
CA PRO A 24 -1.77 -2.31 -14.80
C PRO A 24 -0.88 -3.54 -14.87
N PHE A 25 0.43 -3.31 -14.86
CA PHE A 25 1.40 -4.32 -14.51
C PHE A 25 1.49 -4.39 -12.99
N VAL A 26 1.18 -5.54 -12.39
CA VAL A 26 1.25 -5.72 -10.94
C VAL A 26 2.63 -6.23 -10.56
N LEU A 27 3.31 -5.48 -9.71
CA LEU A 27 4.58 -5.89 -9.14
C LEU A 27 4.57 -5.60 -7.64
N VAL A 28 4.79 -6.64 -6.84
CA VAL A 28 4.80 -6.54 -5.39
C VAL A 28 6.21 -6.77 -4.88
N SER A 29 6.67 -5.91 -4.01
CA SER A 29 7.92 -6.08 -3.28
C SER A 29 7.65 -6.27 -1.80
N ASP A 30 8.59 -6.87 -1.09
CA ASP A 30 8.48 -7.05 0.35
C ASP A 30 8.78 -5.74 1.06
N VAL A 31 7.81 -5.27 1.85
CA VAL A 31 7.95 -4.14 2.75
C VAL A 31 7.57 -4.61 4.15
N ASP A 32 8.46 -4.41 5.10
CA ASP A 32 8.13 -4.60 6.51
C ASP A 32 7.34 -3.39 6.99
N GLU A 33 6.02 -3.48 6.89
CA GLU A 33 5.11 -2.38 7.22
C GLU A 33 5.20 -1.99 8.69
N ASP A 34 5.32 -2.96 9.58
CA ASP A 34 5.42 -2.70 11.02
C ASP A 34 6.72 -1.97 11.36
N ALA A 35 7.84 -2.40 10.79
CA ALA A 35 9.13 -1.74 10.99
C ALA A 35 9.12 -0.31 10.42
N ALA A 36 8.49 -0.07 9.28
CA ALA A 36 8.37 1.25 8.69
C ALA A 36 7.58 2.21 9.60
N VAL A 37 6.49 1.74 10.17
CA VAL A 37 5.67 2.53 11.10
C VAL A 37 6.44 2.82 12.39
N VAL A 38 7.12 1.82 12.96
CA VAL A 38 7.94 2.01 14.17
C VAL A 38 9.04 3.03 13.93
N ALA A 39 9.75 2.96 12.82
CA ALA A 39 10.79 3.92 12.45
C ALA A 39 10.23 5.34 12.30
N ALA A 40 9.09 5.49 11.67
CA ALA A 40 8.45 6.80 11.49
C ALA A 40 8.00 7.41 12.82
N ARG A 41 7.45 6.61 13.71
CA ARG A 41 7.07 7.06 15.05
C ARG A 41 8.27 7.52 15.87
N ALA A 42 9.41 6.83 15.75
CA ALA A 42 10.65 7.22 16.42
C ALA A 42 11.21 8.55 15.91
N GLN A 43 10.95 8.92 14.67
CA GLN A 43 11.38 10.18 14.05
C GLN A 43 10.36 11.31 14.16
N HIS A 44 9.16 11.01 14.65
CA HIS A 44 8.11 12.01 14.77
C HIS A 44 8.39 12.97 15.93
N ASP A 45 8.47 14.27 15.61
CA ASP A 45 8.87 15.34 16.55
C ASP A 45 7.66 16.06 17.21
N GLY A 46 6.56 15.39 17.36
CA GLY A 46 5.38 16.00 17.98
C GLY A 46 4.96 15.31 19.26
N PRO A 47 4.16 15.98 20.11
CA PRO A 47 3.57 15.36 21.30
C PRO A 47 2.45 14.39 20.96
N ASP A 48 1.88 14.50 19.75
CA ASP A 48 0.79 13.66 19.27
C ASP A 48 1.33 12.46 18.51
N GLU A 49 0.54 11.38 18.47
CA GLU A 49 0.85 10.22 17.64
C GLU A 49 0.69 10.56 16.14
N LEU A 50 1.31 9.74 15.28
CA LEU A 50 1.10 9.85 13.84
C LEU A 50 -0.39 9.70 13.51
N ALA A 51 -0.92 10.60 12.68
CA ALA A 51 -2.28 10.50 12.19
C ALA A 51 -2.44 9.30 11.24
N ALA A 52 -3.67 8.80 11.11
CA ALA A 52 -3.96 7.65 10.24
C ALA A 52 -3.59 7.93 8.78
N GLU A 53 -3.87 9.14 8.28
CA GLU A 53 -3.49 9.55 6.93
C GLU A 53 -1.97 9.57 6.73
N ASP A 54 -1.20 9.93 7.73
CA ASP A 54 0.27 9.92 7.65
C ASP A 54 0.81 8.49 7.58
N VAL A 55 0.22 7.57 8.32
CA VAL A 55 0.58 6.14 8.28
C VAL A 55 0.24 5.55 6.90
N ALA A 56 -0.94 5.82 6.38
CA ALA A 56 -1.34 5.35 5.06
C ALA A 56 -0.40 5.87 3.95
N LEU A 57 -0.07 7.16 3.99
CA LEU A 57 0.84 7.77 3.02
C LEU A 57 2.27 7.20 3.14
N LEU A 58 2.76 7.03 4.35
CA LEU A 58 4.07 6.43 4.61
C LEU A 58 4.18 5.03 3.99
N LEU A 59 3.19 4.19 4.22
CA LEU A 59 3.18 2.82 3.70
C LEU A 59 3.00 2.79 2.18
N ALA A 60 2.17 3.67 1.62
CA ALA A 60 2.03 3.81 0.18
C ALA A 60 3.37 4.22 -0.47
N ASN A 61 4.06 5.19 0.10
CA ASN A 61 5.38 5.61 -0.37
C ASN A 61 6.42 4.49 -0.27
N ALA A 62 6.45 3.77 0.85
CA ALA A 62 7.38 2.66 1.04
C ALA A 62 7.20 1.56 -0.02
N LYS A 63 5.96 1.22 -0.33
CA LYS A 63 5.64 0.23 -1.37
C LYS A 63 6.04 0.72 -2.76
N CYS A 64 5.76 1.98 -3.06
CA CYS A 64 6.14 2.61 -4.32
C CYS A 64 7.66 2.62 -4.50
N GLU A 65 8.40 3.08 -3.51
CA GLU A 65 9.85 3.14 -3.54
C GLU A 65 10.51 1.77 -3.64
N ALA A 66 9.98 0.77 -2.94
CA ALA A 66 10.48 -0.60 -3.01
C ALA A 66 10.34 -1.19 -4.41
N VAL A 67 9.20 -0.99 -5.07
CA VAL A 67 8.99 -1.42 -6.46
C VAL A 67 9.87 -0.60 -7.42
N ALA A 68 9.99 0.69 -7.22
CA ALA A 68 10.87 1.54 -8.02
C ALA A 68 12.32 1.06 -7.95
N SER A 69 12.79 0.66 -6.77
CA SER A 69 14.14 0.11 -6.58
C SER A 69 14.35 -1.20 -7.35
N VAL A 70 13.35 -2.07 -7.37
CA VAL A 70 13.41 -3.32 -8.16
C VAL A 70 13.51 -3.01 -9.66
N LEU A 71 12.70 -2.07 -10.15
CA LEU A 71 12.66 -1.71 -11.57
C LEU A 71 13.86 -0.86 -12.02
N ALA A 72 14.61 -0.29 -11.10
CA ALA A 72 15.82 0.47 -11.38
C ALA A 72 17.09 -0.40 -11.47
N GLN A 73 17.00 -1.70 -11.19
CA GLN A 73 18.13 -2.63 -11.28
C GLN A 73 18.46 -2.94 -12.74
N ASP A 74 19.70 -3.39 -12.98
CA ASP A 74 20.16 -3.77 -14.32
C ASP A 74 19.35 -4.96 -14.88
N GLU A 75 18.93 -5.88 -13.98
CA GLU A 75 18.04 -6.98 -14.33
C GLU A 75 16.67 -6.75 -13.71
N VAL A 76 15.69 -6.42 -14.55
CA VAL A 76 14.28 -6.31 -14.12
C VAL A 76 13.60 -7.67 -14.11
N PRO A 77 12.50 -7.84 -13.36
CA PRO A 77 11.72 -9.08 -13.41
C PRO A 77 11.34 -9.46 -14.84
N ALA A 78 11.39 -10.76 -15.15
CA ALA A 78 11.16 -11.27 -16.51
C ALA A 78 9.79 -10.89 -17.08
N GLU A 79 8.79 -10.73 -16.22
CA GLU A 79 7.43 -10.35 -16.60
C GLU A 79 7.24 -8.85 -16.85
N THR A 80 8.28 -8.04 -16.66
CA THR A 80 8.20 -6.60 -16.89
C THR A 80 7.86 -6.30 -18.36
N PRO A 81 6.82 -5.50 -18.64
CA PRO A 81 6.44 -5.18 -20.02
C PRO A 81 7.57 -4.49 -20.79
N ASP A 82 7.74 -4.85 -22.05
CA ASP A 82 8.73 -4.23 -22.93
C ASP A 82 8.50 -2.71 -23.04
N ALA A 83 7.25 -2.27 -23.08
CA ALA A 83 6.90 -0.86 -23.10
C ALA A 83 7.46 -0.09 -21.90
N PHE A 84 7.50 -0.72 -20.71
CA PHE A 84 8.11 -0.11 -19.54
C PHE A 84 9.63 -0.02 -19.68
N ILE A 85 10.25 -1.07 -20.20
CA ILE A 85 11.71 -1.11 -20.41
C ILE A 85 12.14 -0.03 -21.39
N GLU A 86 11.37 0.19 -22.44
CA GLU A 86 11.67 1.17 -23.50
C GLU A 86 11.38 2.62 -23.07
N ASP A 87 10.20 2.86 -22.50
CA ASP A 87 9.67 4.20 -22.28
C ASP A 87 9.46 4.56 -20.81
N GLY A 88 9.66 3.60 -19.92
CA GLY A 88 9.35 3.79 -18.50
C GLY A 88 7.84 3.75 -18.22
N GLY A 89 7.45 4.26 -17.08
CA GLY A 89 6.05 4.26 -16.68
C GLY A 89 5.83 4.98 -15.35
N ILE A 90 4.63 4.81 -14.81
CA ILE A 90 4.22 5.38 -13.54
C ILE A 90 4.05 4.25 -12.54
N ILE A 91 4.58 4.41 -11.34
CA ILE A 91 4.42 3.45 -10.24
C ILE A 91 3.43 4.01 -9.25
N LEU A 92 2.38 3.25 -8.97
CA LEU A 92 1.34 3.60 -8.01
C LEU A 92 1.48 2.75 -6.76
N GLY A 93 1.82 3.37 -5.65
CA GLY A 93 1.76 2.77 -4.32
C GLY A 93 0.46 3.18 -3.63
N CYS A 94 -0.16 2.24 -2.95
CA CYS A 94 -1.39 2.47 -2.22
C CYS A 94 -1.36 1.76 -0.87
N ASP A 95 -1.96 2.39 0.12
CA ASP A 95 -2.23 1.75 1.40
C ASP A 95 -3.57 2.22 1.96
N SER A 96 -4.14 1.42 2.85
CA SER A 96 -5.38 1.73 3.54
C SER A 96 -5.26 1.32 4.99
N VAL A 97 -5.68 2.19 5.88
CA VAL A 97 -5.80 1.91 7.31
C VAL A 97 -7.20 2.27 7.78
N LEU A 98 -7.65 1.61 8.82
CA LEU A 98 -8.90 1.94 9.49
C LEU A 98 -8.58 2.70 10.78
N GLU A 99 -9.12 3.89 10.92
CA GLU A 99 -9.10 4.60 12.19
C GLU A 99 -10.41 4.37 12.92
N PHE A 100 -10.35 3.78 14.09
CA PHE A 100 -11.51 3.51 14.92
C PHE A 100 -11.16 3.69 16.39
N ASP A 101 -11.94 4.50 17.08
CA ASP A 101 -11.81 4.75 18.53
C ASP A 101 -10.39 5.17 18.94
N GLY A 102 -9.76 6.01 18.11
CA GLY A 102 -8.40 6.49 18.33
C GLY A 102 -7.30 5.49 17.95
N ALA A 103 -7.63 4.30 17.50
CA ALA A 103 -6.67 3.29 17.06
C ALA A 103 -6.57 3.25 15.54
N ILE A 104 -5.36 3.01 15.04
CA ILE A 104 -5.07 2.80 13.62
C ILE A 104 -4.95 1.30 13.40
N LEU A 105 -5.85 0.74 12.58
CA LEU A 105 -5.96 -0.69 12.37
C LEU A 105 -5.63 -1.05 10.91
N GLY A 106 -4.75 -2.01 10.73
CA GLY A 106 -4.49 -2.63 9.43
C GLY A 106 -5.45 -3.80 9.18
N LYS A 107 -5.01 -4.76 8.36
CA LYS A 107 -5.82 -5.96 8.10
C LYS A 107 -6.07 -6.76 9.38
N PRO A 108 -7.27 -7.34 9.54
CA PRO A 108 -7.49 -8.31 10.62
C PRO A 108 -6.51 -9.48 10.54
N ALA A 109 -6.08 -9.97 11.70
CA ALA A 109 -5.14 -11.10 11.77
C ALA A 109 -5.78 -12.40 11.26
N ASP A 110 -7.07 -12.58 11.55
CA ASP A 110 -7.87 -13.75 11.16
C ASP A 110 -9.36 -13.42 11.14
N THR A 111 -10.19 -14.41 10.87
CA THR A 111 -11.65 -14.27 10.83
C THR A 111 -12.23 -13.87 12.19
N ALA A 112 -11.68 -14.40 13.27
CA ALA A 112 -12.14 -14.07 14.63
C ALA A 112 -11.87 -12.60 14.97
N ASP A 113 -10.70 -12.09 14.60
CA ASP A 113 -10.34 -10.68 14.76
C ASP A 113 -11.25 -9.78 13.93
N ALA A 114 -11.50 -10.13 12.67
CA ALA A 114 -12.42 -9.40 11.80
C ALA A 114 -13.83 -9.31 12.39
N ARG A 115 -14.34 -10.42 12.92
CA ARG A 115 -15.65 -10.49 13.58
C ARG A 115 -15.70 -9.61 14.82
N ALA A 116 -14.67 -9.67 15.66
CA ALA A 116 -14.57 -8.84 16.86
C ALA A 116 -14.57 -7.36 16.53
N ARG A 117 -13.83 -6.95 15.48
CA ARG A 117 -13.82 -5.56 14.99
C ARG A 117 -15.19 -5.12 14.49
N TRP A 118 -15.86 -5.94 13.70
CA TRP A 118 -17.21 -5.64 13.21
C TRP A 118 -18.21 -5.47 14.36
N GLN A 119 -18.14 -6.32 15.37
CA GLN A 119 -19.00 -6.21 16.55
C GLN A 119 -18.71 -4.92 17.33
N ALA A 120 -17.43 -4.53 17.48
CA ALA A 120 -17.05 -3.31 18.17
C ALA A 120 -17.48 -2.04 17.40
N MET A 121 -17.44 -2.08 16.08
CA MET A 121 -17.78 -0.94 15.23
C MET A 121 -19.28 -0.80 14.95
N ARG A 122 -20.06 -1.82 15.20
CA ARG A 122 -21.49 -1.84 14.87
C ARG A 122 -22.22 -0.69 15.55
N GLY A 123 -22.91 0.14 14.74
CA GLY A 123 -23.62 1.33 15.21
C GLY A 123 -22.72 2.52 15.52
N ARG A 124 -21.43 2.45 15.16
CA ARG A 124 -20.44 3.52 15.35
C ARG A 124 -19.78 3.86 14.02
N SER A 125 -18.98 4.91 14.01
CA SER A 125 -18.23 5.37 12.83
C SER A 125 -16.74 5.06 12.98
N GLY A 126 -16.13 4.74 11.86
CA GLY A 126 -14.70 4.56 11.76
C GLY A 126 -14.17 5.04 10.43
#